data_47ee81934b5fbf5f2d24ddee6191dc34
#
_entry.id   47ee81934b5fbf5f2d24ddee6191dc34
#
_cell.length_a   1.000
_cell.length_b   1.000
_cell.length_c   1.000
_cell.angle_alpha   90.00
_cell.angle_beta   90.00
_cell.angle_gamma   90.00
#
_symmetry.space_group_name_H-M   'P 1'
#
loop_
_entity.id
_entity.type
_entity.pdbx_description
1 polymer ?
#
loop_
_entity_poly.entity_id
_entity_poly.type
_entity_poly.pdbx_seq_one_letter_code
_entity_poly.pdbx_strand_id
1 'polypeptide(L)'
;MTTGPETAARAADAARSSSGGPDERHLSLVGPGRELRADDLQIAGLVALSSVDWPGKLVATAFLQGGPWRCTYCHNSAILDPRTPGVVPWSTVRDLLARRHGLLDGVVFSGGEPTRQAGLLDAVQEVRAGGFLVGLHTGGAYPARLAALLPHVDWVGLDVKAPARLYQAITRTGGPGGGAEAAFASLRLVLDAGVAVQVRTTVDPTVLSDDDVAELTATLADLGVRDHVLQVVRPDGTTPEYRAALAAVRA
;
A
#
# COMPACT_ATOMS: atom_id res chain seq x y z
N MET A 1 12.20 51.19 40.31
CA MET A 1 10.86 50.69 39.91
C MET A 1 11.06 49.56 38.91
N THR A 2 10.96 48.38 39.43
CA THR A 2 11.12 47.08 38.77
C THR A 2 9.86 46.73 38.03
N THR A 3 9.94 46.37 36.75
CA THR A 3 8.91 45.65 36.05
C THR A 3 9.50 44.35 35.48
N GLY A 4 9.04 43.23 36.00
CA GLY A 4 9.51 41.89 35.75
C GLY A 4 9.01 41.26 34.44
N PRO A 5 9.48 40.08 34.11
CA PRO A 5 9.32 39.41 32.81
C PRO A 5 8.10 38.48 32.84
N GLU A 6 6.97 38.92 32.31
CA GLU A 6 5.73 38.09 32.27
C GLU A 6 5.02 38.13 30.91
N THR A 7 5.75 38.22 29.81
CA THR A 7 5.14 38.29 28.48
C THR A 7 5.73 37.28 27.46
N ALA A 8 6.59 36.34 27.88
CA ALA A 8 7.19 35.35 26.98
C ALA A 8 6.61 33.95 27.04
N ALA A 9 5.61 33.70 27.90
CA ALA A 9 5.07 32.34 28.10
C ALA A 9 3.74 32.06 27.37
N ARG A 10 3.18 32.98 26.60
CA ARG A 10 1.90 32.80 25.88
C ARG A 10 1.98 32.54 24.39
N ALA A 11 3.18 32.54 23.81
CA ALA A 11 3.38 32.27 22.36
C ALA A 11 3.83 30.84 22.02
N ALA A 12 4.03 29.98 23.00
CA ALA A 12 4.53 28.61 22.76
C ALA A 12 3.46 27.51 22.78
N ASP A 13 2.20 27.86 23.05
CA ASP A 13 1.11 26.85 23.20
C ASP A 13 0.11 26.82 22.03
N ALA A 14 0.33 27.60 20.98
CA ALA A 14 -0.54 27.67 19.80
C ALA A 14 0.01 26.92 18.57
N ALA A 15 1.15 26.23 18.67
CA ALA A 15 1.79 25.52 17.55
C ALA A 15 1.73 23.98 17.68
N ARG A 16 0.88 23.44 18.53
CA ARG A 16 0.70 21.99 18.70
C ARG A 16 -0.74 21.56 18.39
N SER A 17 -1.24 21.87 17.22
CA SER A 17 -2.46 21.20 16.73
C SER A 17 -2.62 21.48 15.24
N SER A 18 -2.16 20.60 14.40
CA SER A 18 -2.76 20.15 13.13
C SER A 18 -1.70 19.51 12.21
N SER A 19 -1.18 18.35 12.61
CA SER A 19 -0.61 17.39 11.66
C SER A 19 -1.43 16.09 11.74
N GLY A 20 -2.73 16.20 11.52
CA GLY A 20 -3.61 15.05 11.30
C GLY A 20 -3.46 14.61 9.86
N GLY A 21 -2.63 13.63 9.58
CA GLY A 21 -2.67 12.86 8.35
C GLY A 21 -4.05 12.18 8.20
N PRO A 22 -4.45 11.75 6.99
CA PRO A 22 -5.76 11.17 6.77
C PRO A 22 -5.94 9.91 7.62
N ASP A 23 -6.85 10.01 8.58
CA ASP A 23 -7.60 8.92 9.20
C ASP A 23 -6.92 8.02 10.25
N GLU A 24 -6.23 8.63 11.23
CA GLU A 24 -5.93 7.90 12.47
C GLU A 24 -7.19 7.56 13.30
N ARG A 25 -8.34 8.19 13.02
CA ARG A 25 -9.56 8.05 13.81
C ARG A 25 -10.35 6.76 13.58
N HIS A 26 -10.07 5.99 12.55
CA HIS A 26 -10.73 4.69 12.30
C HIS A 26 -9.94 3.47 12.78
N LEU A 27 -8.83 3.67 13.49
CA LEU A 27 -8.05 2.57 14.07
C LEU A 27 -8.56 2.11 15.45
N SER A 28 -9.57 2.77 16.01
CA SER A 28 -10.04 2.51 17.37
C SER A 28 -11.40 1.79 17.39
N LEU A 29 -11.53 0.66 16.73
CA LEU A 29 -12.59 -0.30 17.01
C LEU A 29 -12.15 -1.39 18.01
N VAL A 30 -10.90 -1.37 18.45
CA VAL A 30 -10.39 -2.24 19.51
C VAL A 30 -10.11 -1.37 20.74
N GLY A 31 -10.65 -1.76 21.90
CA GLY A 31 -10.46 -1.05 23.16
C GLY A 31 -8.96 -0.92 23.51
N PRO A 32 -8.59 0.03 24.38
CA PRO A 32 -7.20 0.28 24.72
C PRO A 32 -6.56 -0.96 25.35
N GLY A 33 -5.55 -1.54 24.70
CA GLY A 33 -4.68 -2.58 25.25
C GLY A 33 -4.64 -3.92 24.52
N ARG A 34 -5.44 -4.17 23.48
CA ARG A 34 -5.33 -5.42 22.72
C ARG A 34 -4.39 -5.26 21.52
N GLU A 35 -3.29 -6.03 21.51
CA GLU A 35 -2.51 -6.23 20.28
C GLU A 35 -3.37 -6.90 19.21
N LEU A 36 -3.40 -6.32 18.02
CA LEU A 36 -4.06 -6.94 16.87
C LEU A 36 -3.22 -8.10 16.34
N ARG A 37 -3.88 -9.23 16.11
CA ARG A 37 -3.27 -10.48 15.66
C ARG A 37 -3.65 -10.79 14.21
N ALA A 38 -3.01 -11.79 13.65
CA ALA A 38 -3.32 -12.29 12.32
C ALA A 38 -4.80 -12.67 12.16
N ASP A 39 -5.42 -13.22 13.19
CA ASP A 39 -6.86 -13.56 13.21
C ASP A 39 -7.79 -12.33 13.16
N ASP A 40 -7.29 -11.14 13.40
CA ASP A 40 -8.04 -9.88 13.26
C ASP A 40 -8.00 -9.32 11.83
N LEU A 41 -7.22 -9.92 10.93
CA LEU A 41 -7.12 -9.48 9.53
C LEU A 41 -8.46 -9.60 8.83
N GLN A 42 -8.83 -8.53 8.15
CA GLN A 42 -9.97 -8.49 7.27
C GLN A 42 -9.50 -8.84 5.86
N ILE A 43 -9.67 -10.09 5.45
CA ILE A 43 -9.26 -10.61 4.16
C ILE A 43 -10.48 -10.67 3.24
N ALA A 44 -10.45 -9.89 2.16
CA ALA A 44 -11.51 -9.79 1.17
C ALA A 44 -11.52 -10.96 0.18
N GLY A 45 -10.38 -11.61 -0.01
CA GLY A 45 -10.24 -12.72 -0.93
C GLY A 45 -8.90 -13.44 -0.81
N LEU A 46 -8.88 -14.69 -1.26
CA LEU A 46 -7.68 -15.54 -1.27
C LEU A 46 -7.56 -16.24 -2.62
N VAL A 47 -6.44 -16.03 -3.31
CA VAL A 47 -6.04 -16.83 -4.46
C VAL A 47 -5.07 -17.90 -3.97
N ALA A 48 -5.46 -19.16 -4.11
CA ALA A 48 -4.72 -20.28 -3.54
C ALA A 48 -3.41 -20.62 -4.29
N LEU A 49 -3.27 -20.15 -5.54
CA LEU A 49 -2.08 -20.30 -6.37
C LEU A 49 -2.04 -19.20 -7.40
N SER A 50 -0.95 -18.45 -7.42
CA SER A 50 -0.62 -17.44 -8.42
C SER A 50 0.82 -17.59 -8.87
N SER A 51 1.07 -17.43 -10.17
CA SER A 51 2.40 -17.36 -10.78
C SER A 51 2.72 -15.96 -11.31
N VAL A 52 1.81 -14.99 -11.10
CA VAL A 52 1.93 -13.62 -11.63
C VAL A 52 2.13 -12.56 -10.54
N ASP A 53 1.76 -12.87 -9.29
CA ASP A 53 1.82 -11.90 -8.21
C ASP A 53 3.22 -11.71 -7.62
N TRP A 54 4.14 -12.64 -7.90
CA TRP A 54 5.55 -12.53 -7.56
C TRP A 54 6.40 -13.17 -8.67
N PRO A 55 7.23 -12.38 -9.39
CA PRO A 55 8.03 -12.91 -10.50
C PRO A 55 8.88 -14.12 -10.11
N GLY A 56 8.72 -15.22 -10.84
CA GLY A 56 9.48 -16.45 -10.63
C GLY A 56 9.11 -17.27 -9.40
N LYS A 57 7.97 -16.97 -8.74
CA LYS A 57 7.49 -17.69 -7.57
C LYS A 57 6.06 -18.18 -7.74
N LEU A 58 5.77 -19.33 -7.13
CA LEU A 58 4.40 -19.84 -6.96
C LEU A 58 3.91 -19.46 -5.57
N VAL A 59 2.91 -18.60 -5.49
CA VAL A 59 2.48 -17.99 -4.23
C VAL A 59 0.97 -18.13 -4.01
N ALA A 60 0.53 -18.11 -2.78
CA ALA A 60 -0.84 -17.73 -2.45
C ALA A 60 -0.93 -16.21 -2.33
N THR A 61 -2.06 -15.60 -2.74
CA THR A 61 -2.26 -14.16 -2.62
C THR A 61 -3.45 -13.85 -1.74
N ALA A 62 -3.21 -13.20 -0.59
CA ALA A 62 -4.25 -12.73 0.32
C ALA A 62 -4.56 -11.26 0.04
N PHE A 63 -5.80 -10.97 -0.34
CA PHE A 63 -6.27 -9.61 -0.62
C PHE A 63 -6.92 -9.03 0.64
N LEU A 64 -6.27 -8.04 1.25
CA LEU A 64 -6.74 -7.40 2.46
C LEU A 64 -7.74 -6.29 2.18
N GLN A 65 -8.77 -6.20 3.02
CA GLN A 65 -9.83 -5.20 2.95
C GLN A 65 -9.34 -3.81 3.38
N GLY A 66 -9.79 -2.79 2.67
CA GLY A 66 -9.57 -1.38 2.99
C GLY A 66 -8.35 -0.77 2.29
N GLY A 67 -8.55 0.40 1.72
CA GLY A 67 -7.49 1.18 1.06
C GLY A 67 -7.66 2.68 1.30
N PRO A 68 -6.54 3.44 1.42
CA PRO A 68 -6.60 4.88 1.64
C PRO A 68 -6.83 5.66 0.34
N TRP A 69 -6.54 5.06 -0.81
CA TRP A 69 -6.59 5.70 -2.12
C TRP A 69 -7.74 5.18 -2.97
N ARG A 70 -8.32 6.08 -3.77
CA ARG A 70 -9.42 5.79 -4.71
C ARG A 70 -8.95 6.02 -6.15
N CYS A 71 -7.89 5.30 -6.55
CA CYS A 71 -7.25 5.49 -7.84
C CYS A 71 -8.26 5.45 -8.99
N THR A 72 -8.01 6.29 -10.02
CA THR A 72 -8.85 6.41 -11.23
C THR A 72 -9.17 5.06 -11.85
N TYR A 73 -8.16 4.22 -11.99
CA TYR A 73 -8.18 2.91 -12.62
C TYR A 73 -8.32 1.73 -11.64
N CYS A 74 -8.83 1.96 -10.43
CA CYS A 74 -8.87 0.90 -9.42
C CYS A 74 -9.72 -0.30 -9.86
N HIS A 75 -9.08 -1.47 -9.98
CA HIS A 75 -9.76 -2.75 -10.28
C HIS A 75 -10.45 -3.35 -9.06
N ASN A 76 -9.96 -3.01 -7.87
CA ASN A 76 -10.38 -3.58 -6.60
C ASN A 76 -11.28 -2.62 -5.80
N SER A 77 -12.10 -1.81 -6.49
CA SER A 77 -12.93 -0.78 -5.85
C SER A 77 -13.87 -1.34 -4.78
N ALA A 78 -14.33 -2.59 -4.93
CA ALA A 78 -15.20 -3.26 -3.97
C ALA A 78 -14.55 -3.54 -2.60
N ILE A 79 -13.21 -3.61 -2.55
CA ILE A 79 -12.48 -3.90 -1.31
C ILE A 79 -11.80 -2.66 -0.71
N LEU A 80 -12.14 -1.46 -1.18
CA LEU A 80 -11.55 -0.22 -0.65
C LEU A 80 -12.19 0.26 0.64
N ASP A 81 -13.48 -0.04 0.91
CA ASP A 81 -14.13 0.40 2.15
C ASP A 81 -13.58 -0.38 3.35
N PRO A 82 -12.88 0.29 4.28
CA PRO A 82 -12.30 -0.37 5.44
C PRO A 82 -13.34 -0.86 6.46
N ARG A 83 -14.60 -0.46 6.34
CA ARG A 83 -15.71 -0.88 7.20
C ARG A 83 -16.34 -2.18 6.73
N THR A 84 -16.11 -2.57 5.48
CA THR A 84 -16.58 -3.86 4.96
C THR A 84 -15.78 -4.98 5.62
N PRO A 85 -16.43 -5.94 6.29
CA PRO A 85 -15.73 -7.05 6.90
C PRO A 85 -15.08 -7.94 5.85
N GLY A 86 -13.96 -8.55 6.22
CA GLY A 86 -13.34 -9.62 5.41
C GLY A 86 -14.22 -10.85 5.39
N VAL A 87 -14.15 -11.61 4.29
CA VAL A 87 -14.95 -12.84 4.09
C VAL A 87 -14.12 -14.11 4.23
N VAL A 88 -12.79 -14.00 4.30
CA VAL A 88 -11.87 -15.11 4.47
C VAL A 88 -11.21 -15.02 5.85
N PRO A 89 -11.43 -15.97 6.77
CA PRO A 89 -10.72 -15.98 8.04
C PRO A 89 -9.25 -16.36 7.84
N TRP A 90 -8.36 -15.85 8.69
CA TRP A 90 -6.92 -16.18 8.63
C TRP A 90 -6.65 -17.68 8.76
N SER A 91 -7.47 -18.42 9.50
CA SER A 91 -7.39 -19.89 9.59
C SER A 91 -7.43 -20.58 8.23
N THR A 92 -8.17 -20.04 7.25
CA THR A 92 -8.21 -20.57 5.88
C THR A 92 -6.85 -20.44 5.20
N VAL A 93 -6.11 -19.36 5.44
CA VAL A 93 -4.75 -19.18 4.92
C VAL A 93 -3.79 -20.16 5.58
N ARG A 94 -3.86 -20.33 6.92
CA ARG A 94 -3.09 -21.35 7.65
C ARG A 94 -3.29 -22.74 7.09
N ASP A 95 -4.56 -23.13 6.92
CA ASP A 95 -4.94 -24.45 6.40
C ASP A 95 -4.43 -24.67 4.95
N LEU A 96 -4.48 -23.63 4.12
CA LEU A 96 -3.93 -23.66 2.78
C LEU A 96 -2.42 -23.91 2.83
N LEU A 97 -1.68 -23.15 3.61
CA LEU A 97 -0.24 -23.25 3.73
C LEU A 97 0.18 -24.65 4.27
N ALA A 98 -0.48 -25.13 5.30
CA ALA A 98 -0.22 -26.46 5.86
C ALA A 98 -0.34 -27.58 4.80
N ARG A 99 -1.28 -27.46 3.86
CA ARG A 99 -1.49 -28.43 2.77
C ARG A 99 -0.60 -28.22 1.55
N ARG A 100 0.15 -27.11 1.48
CA ARG A 100 0.90 -26.70 0.29
C ARG A 100 2.39 -26.57 0.52
N HIS A 101 2.91 -27.14 1.62
CA HIS A 101 4.36 -27.24 1.83
C HIS A 101 5.04 -27.95 0.64
N GLY A 102 6.13 -27.34 0.12
CA GLY A 102 6.84 -27.83 -1.03
C GLY A 102 6.17 -27.58 -2.39
N LEU A 103 4.96 -27.00 -2.42
CA LEU A 103 4.26 -26.58 -3.64
C LEU A 103 4.19 -25.07 -3.80
N LEU A 104 4.05 -24.33 -2.70
CA LEU A 104 4.10 -22.88 -2.71
C LEU A 104 5.46 -22.41 -2.20
N ASP A 105 6.01 -21.40 -2.84
CA ASP A 105 7.19 -20.67 -2.36
C ASP A 105 6.84 -19.74 -1.20
N GLY A 106 5.66 -19.11 -1.23
CA GLY A 106 5.31 -18.10 -0.25
C GLY A 106 3.88 -17.57 -0.34
N VAL A 107 3.67 -16.47 0.38
CA VAL A 107 2.42 -15.70 0.39
C VAL A 107 2.69 -14.27 -0.03
N VAL A 108 1.85 -13.72 -0.90
CA VAL A 108 1.80 -12.29 -1.20
C VAL A 108 0.61 -11.67 -0.48
N PHE A 109 0.86 -10.66 0.34
CA PHE A 109 -0.17 -9.80 0.89
C PHE A 109 -0.43 -8.65 -0.06
N SER A 110 -1.68 -8.50 -0.49
CA SER A 110 -2.14 -7.52 -1.48
C SER A 110 -3.51 -6.97 -1.06
N GLY A 111 -4.28 -6.37 -1.98
CA GLY A 111 -5.68 -5.98 -1.76
C GLY A 111 -5.93 -4.51 -1.96
N GLY A 112 -6.56 -3.86 -0.99
CA GLY A 112 -6.66 -2.40 -0.92
C GLY A 112 -5.29 -1.80 -0.60
N GLU A 113 -4.92 -1.80 0.68
CA GLU A 113 -3.58 -1.49 1.17
C GLU A 113 -3.26 -2.36 2.38
N PRO A 114 -2.41 -3.38 2.23
CA PRO A 114 -2.14 -4.34 3.31
C PRO A 114 -1.55 -3.70 4.56
N THR A 115 -0.64 -2.73 4.38
CA THR A 115 0.05 -2.06 5.50
C THR A 115 -0.90 -1.24 6.37
N ARG A 116 -2.15 -1.05 5.93
CA ARG A 116 -3.21 -0.41 6.73
C ARG A 116 -3.58 -1.24 7.95
N GLN A 117 -3.53 -2.57 7.87
CA GLN A 117 -4.00 -3.47 8.92
C GLN A 117 -2.89 -3.79 9.94
N ALA A 118 -3.10 -3.45 11.21
CA ALA A 118 -2.08 -3.63 12.24
C ALA A 118 -1.74 -5.10 12.55
N GLY A 119 -2.68 -6.03 12.34
CA GLY A 119 -2.44 -7.48 12.48
C GLY A 119 -1.56 -8.09 11.39
N LEU A 120 -1.19 -7.30 10.35
CA LEU A 120 -0.37 -7.82 9.24
C LEU A 120 1.01 -8.28 9.69
N LEU A 121 1.65 -7.61 10.64
CA LEU A 121 2.97 -8.00 11.13
C LEU A 121 2.93 -9.40 11.77
N ASP A 122 1.92 -9.68 12.58
CA ASP A 122 1.74 -11.00 13.21
C ASP A 122 1.53 -12.09 12.14
N ALA A 123 0.71 -11.82 11.11
CA ALA A 123 0.50 -12.74 10.00
C ALA A 123 1.77 -13.01 9.19
N VAL A 124 2.55 -11.97 8.91
CA VAL A 124 3.82 -12.09 8.20
C VAL A 124 4.81 -12.96 9.00
N GLN A 125 4.92 -12.74 10.31
CA GLN A 125 5.78 -13.53 11.17
C GLN A 125 5.32 -15.00 11.24
N GLU A 126 4.02 -15.25 11.27
CA GLU A 126 3.45 -16.60 11.25
C GLU A 126 3.76 -17.33 9.93
N VAL A 127 3.61 -16.67 8.78
CA VAL A 127 3.96 -17.22 7.46
C VAL A 127 5.44 -17.61 7.41
N ARG A 128 6.33 -16.73 7.89
CA ARG A 128 7.78 -17.02 7.95
C ARG A 128 8.11 -18.18 8.89
N ALA A 129 7.49 -18.21 10.06
CA ALA A 129 7.66 -19.32 11.02
C ALA A 129 7.22 -20.66 10.41
N GLY A 130 6.24 -20.64 9.49
CA GLY A 130 5.82 -21.77 8.67
C GLY A 130 6.79 -22.15 7.55
N GLY A 131 7.93 -21.48 7.36
CA GLY A 131 8.94 -21.76 6.35
C GLY A 131 8.60 -21.23 4.95
N PHE A 132 7.64 -20.32 4.80
CA PHE A 132 7.26 -19.69 3.54
C PHE A 132 7.89 -18.31 3.39
N LEU A 133 8.14 -17.91 2.15
CA LEU A 133 8.54 -16.55 1.80
C LEU A 133 7.35 -15.59 1.89
N VAL A 134 7.64 -14.32 2.13
CA VAL A 134 6.65 -13.25 2.22
C VAL A 134 6.89 -12.19 1.16
N GLY A 135 5.89 -12.00 0.29
CA GLY A 135 5.80 -10.88 -0.64
C GLY A 135 4.75 -9.87 -0.18
N LEU A 136 4.96 -8.61 -0.54
CA LEU A 136 4.05 -7.52 -0.21
C LEU A 136 3.78 -6.66 -1.45
N HIS A 137 2.50 -6.48 -1.82
CA HIS A 137 2.07 -5.47 -2.77
C HIS A 137 1.55 -4.25 -2.01
N THR A 138 2.14 -3.09 -2.22
CA THR A 138 1.74 -1.86 -1.52
C THR A 138 1.89 -0.63 -2.40
N GLY A 139 1.03 0.35 -2.19
CA GLY A 139 1.22 1.70 -2.72
C GLY A 139 2.12 2.56 -1.84
N GLY A 140 2.54 2.08 -0.67
CA GLY A 140 3.41 2.80 0.25
C GLY A 140 2.71 3.89 1.05
N ALA A 141 1.40 3.76 1.29
CA ALA A 141 0.62 4.78 1.97
C ALA A 141 0.95 4.96 3.46
N TYR A 142 1.59 3.95 4.08
CA TYR A 142 1.90 3.94 5.52
C TYR A 142 3.38 3.62 5.78
N PRO A 143 4.30 4.59 5.58
CA PRO A 143 5.75 4.36 5.66
C PRO A 143 6.21 3.74 6.99
N ALA A 144 5.70 4.23 8.12
CA ALA A 144 6.08 3.72 9.44
C ALA A 144 5.68 2.24 9.65
N ARG A 145 4.52 1.82 9.13
CA ARG A 145 4.09 0.42 9.19
C ARG A 145 4.87 -0.46 8.22
N LEU A 146 5.18 0.07 7.03
CA LEU A 146 6.04 -0.62 6.08
C LEU A 146 7.42 -0.86 6.68
N ALA A 147 8.03 0.14 7.32
CA ALA A 147 9.33 -0.01 7.98
C ALA A 147 9.35 -1.15 9.01
N ALA A 148 8.27 -1.34 9.78
CA ALA A 148 8.16 -2.44 10.74
C ALA A 148 8.04 -3.82 10.07
N LEU A 149 7.52 -3.88 8.83
CA LEU A 149 7.35 -5.13 8.07
C LEU A 149 8.63 -5.54 7.32
N LEU A 150 9.44 -4.57 6.86
CA LEU A 150 10.59 -4.84 5.99
C LEU A 150 11.57 -5.90 6.52
N PRO A 151 11.88 -6.02 7.84
CA PRO A 151 12.72 -7.10 8.35
C PRO A 151 12.15 -8.51 8.17
N HIS A 152 10.87 -8.61 7.82
CA HIS A 152 10.13 -9.87 7.72
C HIS A 152 9.62 -10.15 6.30
N VAL A 153 9.93 -9.30 5.32
CA VAL A 153 9.46 -9.39 3.93
C VAL A 153 10.63 -9.72 3.03
N ASP A 154 10.44 -10.66 2.11
CA ASP A 154 11.48 -11.10 1.17
C ASP A 154 11.42 -10.34 -0.17
N TRP A 155 10.27 -9.79 -0.53
CA TRP A 155 10.06 -9.05 -1.76
C TRP A 155 8.90 -8.04 -1.64
N VAL A 156 9.06 -6.90 -2.30
CA VAL A 156 8.05 -5.85 -2.37
C VAL A 156 7.73 -5.50 -3.81
N GLY A 157 6.47 -5.61 -4.19
CA GLY A 157 5.91 -4.97 -5.37
C GLY A 157 5.36 -3.60 -4.99
N LEU A 158 6.12 -2.54 -5.25
CA LEU A 158 5.76 -1.18 -4.85
C LEU A 158 5.14 -0.41 -6.01
N ASP A 159 3.91 0.07 -5.83
CA ASP A 159 3.25 0.89 -6.83
C ASP A 159 3.58 2.37 -6.62
N VAL A 160 4.43 2.94 -7.48
CA VAL A 160 4.60 4.40 -7.61
C VAL A 160 3.75 4.88 -8.78
N LYS A 161 2.71 5.66 -8.48
CA LYS A 161 1.58 5.82 -9.40
C LYS A 161 1.74 6.96 -10.42
N ALA A 162 2.54 7.98 -10.10
CA ALA A 162 2.72 9.17 -10.93
C ALA A 162 3.90 10.01 -10.44
N PRO A 163 4.39 11.00 -11.21
CA PRO A 163 5.17 12.11 -10.67
C PRO A 163 4.42 12.80 -9.52
N ALA A 164 5.15 13.32 -8.53
CA ALA A 164 4.54 13.86 -7.29
C ALA A 164 3.43 14.88 -7.55
N ARG A 165 3.57 15.72 -8.58
CA ARG A 165 2.58 16.75 -8.96
C ARG A 165 1.25 16.18 -9.46
N LEU A 166 1.25 14.96 -10.01
CA LEU A 166 0.05 14.29 -10.55
C LEU A 166 -0.51 13.20 -9.62
N TYR A 167 0.13 12.96 -8.49
CA TYR A 167 -0.25 11.86 -7.60
C TYR A 167 -1.69 11.96 -7.12
N GLN A 168 -2.14 13.19 -6.78
CA GLN A 168 -3.52 13.44 -6.35
C GLN A 168 -4.54 13.19 -7.47
N ALA A 169 -4.19 13.51 -8.71
CA ALA A 169 -5.07 13.26 -9.86
C ALA A 169 -5.34 11.75 -10.06
N ILE A 170 -4.32 10.92 -9.82
CA ILE A 170 -4.45 9.45 -9.86
C ILE A 170 -5.15 8.92 -8.62
N THR A 171 -4.67 9.25 -7.42
CA THR A 171 -5.11 8.61 -6.16
C THR A 171 -6.44 9.11 -5.64
N ARG A 172 -6.89 10.28 -6.11
CA ARG A 172 -8.13 10.97 -5.66
C ARG A 172 -8.22 11.10 -4.14
N THR A 173 -7.05 11.20 -3.49
CA THR A 173 -6.96 11.34 -2.03
C THR A 173 -6.92 12.82 -1.67
N GLY A 174 -7.62 13.20 -0.60
CA GLY A 174 -7.56 14.55 -0.06
C GLY A 174 -6.21 14.83 0.61
N GLY A 175 -5.84 16.11 0.68
CA GLY A 175 -4.61 16.58 1.31
C GLY A 175 -3.49 16.89 0.32
N PRO A 176 -2.45 17.61 0.78
CA PRO A 176 -1.33 18.01 -0.05
C PRO A 176 -0.62 16.81 -0.68
N GLY A 177 -0.35 16.88 -1.99
CA GLY A 177 0.44 15.88 -2.70
C GLY A 177 -0.24 14.52 -2.92
N GLY A 178 -1.51 14.32 -2.52
CA GLY A 178 -2.28 13.11 -2.85
C GLY A 178 -1.64 11.79 -2.46
N GLY A 179 -0.81 11.77 -1.41
CA GLY A 179 -0.09 10.58 -0.96
C GLY A 179 1.29 10.37 -1.60
N ALA A 180 1.77 11.28 -2.45
CA ALA A 180 3.10 11.20 -3.07
C ALA A 180 4.22 11.13 -2.03
N GLU A 181 4.18 11.99 -1.02
CA GLU A 181 5.20 12.04 0.05
C GLU A 181 5.34 10.67 0.74
N ALA A 182 4.21 10.06 1.12
CA ALA A 182 4.21 8.74 1.75
C ALA A 182 4.75 7.65 0.82
N ALA A 183 4.34 7.65 -0.46
CA ALA A 183 4.79 6.67 -1.44
C ALA A 183 6.30 6.75 -1.70
N PHE A 184 6.83 7.97 -1.89
CA PHE A 184 8.27 8.15 -2.10
C PHE A 184 9.10 7.94 -0.83
N ALA A 185 8.56 8.26 0.36
CA ALA A 185 9.20 7.88 1.63
C ALA A 185 9.25 6.36 1.78
N SER A 186 8.18 5.65 1.46
CA SER A 186 8.13 4.19 1.46
C SER A 186 9.11 3.57 0.46
N LEU A 187 9.25 4.15 -0.74
CA LEU A 187 10.24 3.71 -1.72
C LEU A 187 11.66 3.79 -1.14
N ARG A 188 12.02 4.92 -0.54
CA ARG A 188 13.35 5.06 0.09
C ARG A 188 13.58 4.04 1.19
N LEU A 189 12.59 3.81 2.07
CA LEU A 189 12.69 2.78 3.12
C LEU A 189 12.95 1.38 2.55
N VAL A 190 12.27 1.01 1.47
CA VAL A 190 12.46 -0.31 0.81
C VAL A 190 13.86 -0.42 0.21
N LEU A 191 14.33 0.63 -0.49
CA LEU A 191 15.66 0.66 -1.09
C LEU A 191 16.76 0.61 -0.02
N ASP A 192 16.62 1.39 1.05
CA ASP A 192 17.58 1.44 2.16
C ASP A 192 17.64 0.12 2.94
N ALA A 193 16.51 -0.59 3.05
CA ALA A 193 16.44 -1.90 3.68
C ALA A 193 17.10 -3.02 2.85
N GLY A 194 17.38 -2.78 1.56
CA GLY A 194 17.97 -3.77 0.66
C GLY A 194 17.05 -4.96 0.35
N VAL A 195 15.74 -4.84 0.59
CA VAL A 195 14.75 -5.87 0.25
C VAL A 195 14.56 -5.89 -1.27
N ALA A 196 14.43 -7.08 -1.85
CA ALA A 196 14.15 -7.21 -3.27
C ALA A 196 12.85 -6.46 -3.63
N VAL A 197 12.91 -5.58 -4.63
CA VAL A 197 11.81 -4.71 -4.99
C VAL A 197 11.61 -4.65 -6.49
N GLN A 198 10.34 -4.70 -6.91
CA GLN A 198 9.89 -4.31 -8.23
C GLN A 198 8.99 -3.09 -8.08
N VAL A 199 9.41 -1.97 -8.66
CA VAL A 199 8.56 -0.76 -8.72
C VAL A 199 7.65 -0.87 -9.94
N ARG A 200 6.36 -0.61 -9.75
CA ARG A 200 5.37 -0.71 -10.81
C ARG A 200 4.62 0.62 -10.96
N THR A 201 4.36 0.98 -12.21
CA THR A 201 3.50 2.12 -12.54
C THR A 201 2.43 1.69 -13.53
N THR A 202 1.17 1.72 -13.12
CA THR A 202 0.05 1.58 -14.06
C THR A 202 -0.12 2.89 -14.81
N VAL A 203 0.16 2.86 -16.10
CA VAL A 203 0.05 4.05 -16.98
C VAL A 203 -1.42 4.31 -17.27
N ASP A 204 -1.93 5.39 -16.68
CA ASP A 204 -3.29 5.88 -16.91
C ASP A 204 -3.26 7.03 -17.93
N PRO A 205 -3.59 6.79 -19.21
CA PRO A 205 -3.49 7.81 -20.25
C PRO A 205 -4.55 8.92 -20.11
N THR A 206 -5.50 8.77 -19.17
CA THR A 206 -6.45 9.86 -18.87
C THR A 206 -5.83 10.95 -17.99
N VAL A 207 -4.64 10.68 -17.40
CA VAL A 207 -3.95 11.59 -16.48
C VAL A 207 -2.48 11.76 -16.85
N LEU A 208 -1.81 10.71 -17.32
CA LEU A 208 -0.37 10.70 -17.62
C LEU A 208 -0.13 10.80 -19.12
N SER A 209 0.68 11.78 -19.52
CA SER A 209 1.30 11.82 -20.85
C SER A 209 2.56 10.96 -20.90
N ASP A 210 3.09 10.74 -22.09
CA ASP A 210 4.37 10.03 -22.29
C ASP A 210 5.52 10.78 -21.61
N ASP A 211 5.50 12.13 -21.61
CA ASP A 211 6.50 12.94 -20.90
C ASP A 211 6.42 12.76 -19.39
N ASP A 212 5.21 12.63 -18.80
CA ASP A 212 5.03 12.35 -17.37
C ASP A 212 5.58 10.98 -16.99
N VAL A 213 5.39 9.98 -17.86
CA VAL A 213 5.94 8.63 -17.65
C VAL A 213 7.46 8.66 -17.76
N ALA A 214 8.02 9.40 -18.71
CA ALA A 214 9.48 9.56 -18.86
C ALA A 214 10.08 10.29 -17.65
N GLU A 215 9.46 11.38 -17.16
CA GLU A 215 9.85 12.10 -15.95
C GLU A 215 9.88 11.17 -14.73
N LEU A 216 8.81 10.38 -14.55
CA LEU A 216 8.73 9.45 -13.42
C LEU A 216 9.82 8.38 -13.51
N THR A 217 10.03 7.81 -14.70
CA THR A 217 11.04 6.77 -14.93
C THR A 217 12.44 7.28 -14.62
N ALA A 218 12.77 8.51 -15.07
CA ALA A 218 14.05 9.16 -14.75
C ALA A 218 14.19 9.40 -13.23
N THR A 219 13.14 9.95 -12.60
CA THR A 219 13.13 10.17 -11.14
C THR A 219 13.37 8.87 -10.35
N LEU A 220 12.73 7.77 -10.74
CA LEU A 220 12.91 6.48 -10.10
C LEU A 220 14.33 5.93 -10.30
N ALA A 221 14.88 6.08 -11.50
CA ALA A 221 16.26 5.68 -11.80
C ALA A 221 17.28 6.48 -10.96
N ASP A 222 17.09 7.78 -10.82
CA ASP A 222 17.93 8.67 -9.98
C ASP A 222 17.85 8.30 -8.50
N LEU A 223 16.72 7.76 -8.03
CA LEU A 223 16.56 7.21 -6.68
C LEU A 223 17.18 5.81 -6.50
N GLY A 224 17.71 5.21 -7.57
CA GLY A 224 18.36 3.89 -7.52
C GLY A 224 17.44 2.71 -7.81
N VAL A 225 16.23 2.93 -8.31
CA VAL A 225 15.33 1.84 -8.76
C VAL A 225 15.93 1.17 -10.00
N ARG A 226 16.09 -0.16 -9.93
CA ARG A 226 16.66 -0.97 -11.03
C ARG A 226 15.62 -1.80 -11.77
N ASP A 227 14.51 -2.14 -11.11
CA ASP A 227 13.40 -2.90 -11.70
C ASP A 227 12.13 -2.02 -11.65
N HIS A 228 11.87 -1.31 -12.75
CA HIS A 228 10.68 -0.48 -12.94
C HIS A 228 9.83 -1.02 -14.08
N VAL A 229 8.62 -1.45 -13.79
CA VAL A 229 7.68 -2.05 -14.75
C VAL A 229 6.53 -1.09 -15.01
N LEU A 230 6.35 -0.73 -16.28
CA LEU A 230 5.17 0.01 -16.76
C LEU A 230 4.07 -1.00 -17.08
N GLN A 231 2.90 -0.81 -16.46
CA GLN A 231 1.73 -1.64 -16.66
C GLN A 231 0.68 -0.89 -17.46
N VAL A 232 0.15 -1.52 -18.51
CA VAL A 232 -0.98 -0.96 -19.26
C VAL A 232 -2.25 -1.11 -18.43
N VAL A 233 -2.98 0.01 -18.27
CA VAL A 233 -4.27 -0.02 -17.58
C VAL A 233 -5.27 -0.91 -18.30
N ARG A 234 -5.97 -1.76 -17.55
CA ARG A 234 -7.06 -2.60 -18.06
C ARG A 234 -8.39 -1.94 -17.76
N PRO A 235 -9.36 -1.93 -18.69
CA PRO A 235 -10.68 -1.37 -18.45
C PRO A 235 -11.55 -2.22 -17.50
N ASP A 236 -11.32 -3.55 -17.50
CA ASP A 236 -12.13 -4.50 -16.73
C ASP A 236 -12.02 -4.24 -15.23
N GLY A 237 -13.14 -4.29 -14.51
CA GLY A 237 -13.20 -4.03 -13.07
C GLY A 237 -13.17 -2.55 -12.67
N THR A 238 -12.92 -1.63 -13.60
CA THR A 238 -12.95 -0.18 -13.35
C THR A 238 -14.38 0.38 -13.43
N THR A 239 -14.56 1.63 -12.99
CA THR A 239 -15.90 2.28 -13.05
C THR A 239 -16.35 2.57 -14.49
N PRO A 240 -17.67 2.66 -14.77
CA PRO A 240 -18.18 3.03 -16.10
C PRO A 240 -17.65 4.36 -16.58
N GLU A 241 -17.55 5.36 -15.70
CA GLU A 241 -17.05 6.71 -16.01
C GLU A 241 -15.59 6.66 -16.44
N TYR A 242 -14.76 5.86 -15.74
CA TYR A 242 -13.36 5.68 -16.11
C TYR A 242 -13.22 5.00 -17.47
N ARG A 243 -14.02 3.96 -17.75
CA ARG A 243 -14.00 3.28 -19.06
C ARG A 243 -14.36 4.22 -20.21
N ALA A 244 -15.35 5.10 -20.01
CA ALA A 244 -15.71 6.11 -20.99
C ALA A 244 -14.57 7.11 -21.24
N ALA A 245 -13.93 7.61 -20.19
CA ALA A 245 -12.77 8.50 -20.30
C ALA A 245 -11.59 7.83 -21.02
N LEU A 246 -11.29 6.57 -20.65
CA LEU A 246 -10.22 5.79 -21.29
C LEU A 246 -10.48 5.56 -22.79
N ALA A 247 -11.72 5.27 -23.17
CA ALA A 247 -12.11 5.10 -24.57
C ALA A 247 -11.94 6.41 -25.38
N ALA A 248 -12.28 7.55 -24.78
CA ALA A 248 -12.14 8.86 -25.42
C ALA A 248 -10.67 9.25 -25.68
N VAL A 249 -9.73 8.84 -24.82
CA VAL A 249 -8.30 9.11 -25.02
C VAL A 249 -7.67 8.17 -26.04
N ARG A 250 -8.24 6.98 -26.24
CA ARG A 250 -7.73 5.97 -27.20
C ARG A 250 -8.32 6.09 -28.61
N ALA A 251 -9.33 6.94 -28.81
CA ALA A 251 -9.98 7.21 -30.10
C ALA A 251 -9.19 8.22 -30.93
#